data_9c4f482dc61c20aa223da860449aae0e
#
_entry.id   9c4f482dc61c20aa223da860449aae0e
#
_cell.length_a   1.000
_cell.length_b   1.000
_cell.length_c   1.000
_cell.angle_alpha   90.00
_cell.angle_beta   90.00
_cell.angle_gamma   90.00
#
_symmetry.space_group_name_H-M   'P 1'
#
loop_
_entity.id
_entity.type
_entity.pdbx_description
1 polymer ?
#
loop_
_entity_poly.entity_id
_entity_poly.type
_entity_poly.pdbx_seq_one_letter_code
_entity_poly.pdbx_strand_id
1 'polypeptide(L)'
;PSYDPNHRENLTGEQLRNRAVTDTFEPGSTMKPVTVATALELGRVTPQTIIDTTPGRYTVTGSTITDTHNYGVLTVEGVIQKSSNVGATKVSQRLSSQEMWNTFTALGLGQKPQIEFPGAVTGRVRPWKNWRPIEQATMSYGYGLSASLLQIARSYTAFAHDGSVIPATILKSPESAAGTRVFSAANAAEVRHMLWLAAGPGGTGQLAQTVG
;
A
#
# COMPACT_ATOMS: atom_id res chain seq x y z
N PRO A 1 -0.49 10.68 -18.41
CA PRO A 1 -0.49 11.78 -19.41
C PRO A 1 -1.71 11.67 -20.31
N SER A 2 -2.36 12.77 -20.56
CA SER A 2 -3.48 12.81 -21.48
C SER A 2 -3.02 13.48 -22.80
N TYR A 3 -2.43 12.69 -23.66
CA TYR A 3 -2.09 13.10 -25.02
C TYR A 3 -2.31 11.94 -25.98
N ASP A 4 -2.61 12.28 -27.24
CA ASP A 4 -2.67 11.31 -28.31
C ASP A 4 -1.24 11.08 -28.86
N PRO A 5 -0.69 9.86 -28.78
CA PRO A 5 0.64 9.57 -29.27
C PRO A 5 0.77 9.73 -30.79
N ASN A 6 -0.33 9.73 -31.53
CA ASN A 6 -0.36 9.95 -32.98
C ASN A 6 -0.39 11.43 -33.38
N HIS A 7 -0.78 12.33 -32.43
CA HIS A 7 -0.81 13.78 -32.61
C HIS A 7 0.12 14.43 -31.60
N ARG A 8 1.41 14.48 -31.93
CA ARG A 8 2.46 14.95 -31.01
C ARG A 8 2.88 16.39 -31.22
N GLU A 9 2.18 17.10 -32.10
CA GLU A 9 2.43 18.50 -32.42
C GLU A 9 2.04 19.39 -31.24
N ASN A 10 2.90 20.33 -30.89
CA ASN A 10 2.70 21.31 -29.82
C ASN A 10 2.59 20.73 -28.39
N LEU A 11 3.08 19.51 -28.15
CA LEU A 11 3.13 18.95 -26.79
C LEU A 11 4.22 19.64 -25.95
N THR A 12 3.89 19.97 -24.72
CA THR A 12 4.85 20.43 -23.73
C THR A 12 5.65 19.25 -23.17
N GLY A 13 6.83 19.52 -22.62
CA GLY A 13 7.63 18.50 -21.95
C GLY A 13 6.87 17.77 -20.81
N GLU A 14 5.96 18.48 -20.12
CA GLU A 14 5.10 17.87 -19.10
C GLU A 14 4.08 16.88 -19.65
N GLN A 15 3.50 17.17 -20.82
CA GLN A 15 2.57 16.26 -21.48
C GLN A 15 3.25 14.99 -21.98
N LEU A 16 4.52 15.09 -22.37
CA LEU A 16 5.34 13.96 -22.81
C LEU A 16 5.84 13.09 -21.63
N ARG A 17 5.76 13.60 -20.41
CA ARG A 17 6.25 12.91 -19.23
C ARG A 17 5.24 11.85 -18.75
N ASN A 18 5.69 10.61 -18.66
CA ASN A 18 4.88 9.54 -18.08
C ASN A 18 4.96 9.57 -16.54
N ARG A 19 4.10 10.36 -15.92
CA ARG A 19 4.09 10.58 -14.46
C ARG A 19 3.88 9.29 -13.66
N ALA A 20 3.24 8.28 -14.23
CA ALA A 20 3.03 7.01 -13.54
C ALA A 20 4.34 6.29 -13.18
N VAL A 21 5.42 6.57 -13.91
CA VAL A 21 6.74 5.96 -13.70
C VAL A 21 7.81 6.94 -13.24
N THR A 22 7.63 8.25 -13.50
CA THR A 22 8.66 9.28 -13.25
C THR A 22 8.41 10.10 -11.99
N ASP A 23 7.19 10.10 -11.45
CA ASP A 23 6.81 10.89 -10.28
C ASP A 23 6.66 9.98 -9.07
N THR A 24 7.07 10.50 -7.91
CA THR A 24 6.86 9.82 -6.63
C THR A 24 5.97 10.65 -5.73
N PHE A 25 5.20 9.97 -4.91
CA PHE A 25 4.33 10.57 -3.90
C PHE A 25 4.27 9.68 -2.65
N GLU A 26 3.83 10.23 -1.54
CA GLU A 26 3.52 9.46 -0.35
C GLU A 26 2.17 8.74 -0.57
N PRO A 27 2.14 7.40 -0.54
CA PRO A 27 0.96 6.63 -0.96
C PRO A 27 -0.24 6.75 -0.02
N GLY A 28 -0.03 7.23 1.21
CA GLY A 28 -1.10 7.39 2.18
C GLY A 28 -1.79 6.06 2.52
N SER A 29 -3.10 6.10 2.73
CA SER A 29 -3.89 4.95 3.20
C SER A 29 -3.82 3.70 2.32
N THR A 30 -3.32 3.79 1.10
CA THR A 30 -3.07 2.61 0.26
C THR A 30 -1.99 1.69 0.84
N MET A 31 -1.21 2.13 1.82
CA MET A 31 -0.24 1.29 2.52
C MET A 31 -0.84 0.46 3.67
N LYS A 32 -2.02 0.80 4.18
CA LYS A 32 -2.65 0.05 5.28
C LYS A 32 -2.88 -1.43 4.97
N PRO A 33 -3.37 -1.80 3.78
CA PRO A 33 -3.48 -3.21 3.39
C PRO A 33 -2.16 -3.96 3.43
N VAL A 34 -1.05 -3.31 3.04
CA VAL A 34 0.29 -3.90 3.11
C VAL A 34 0.71 -4.16 4.56
N THR A 35 0.48 -3.20 5.45
CA THR A 35 0.77 -3.34 6.89
C THR A 35 -0.05 -4.47 7.52
N VAL A 36 -1.35 -4.52 7.22
CA VAL A 36 -2.24 -5.59 7.71
C VAL A 36 -1.83 -6.94 7.14
N ALA A 37 -1.55 -7.03 5.84
CA ALA A 37 -1.09 -8.26 5.21
C ALA A 37 0.20 -8.80 5.87
N THR A 38 1.14 -7.91 6.19
CA THR A 38 2.38 -8.28 6.90
C THR A 38 2.05 -8.87 8.28
N ALA A 39 1.13 -8.25 9.02
CA ALA A 39 0.76 -8.71 10.34
C ALA A 39 -0.02 -10.04 10.32
N LEU A 40 -0.86 -10.26 9.31
CA LEU A 40 -1.53 -11.54 9.06
C LEU A 40 -0.53 -12.65 8.71
N GLU A 41 0.40 -12.37 7.78
CA GLU A 41 1.39 -13.35 7.32
C GLU A 41 2.31 -13.82 8.43
N LEU A 42 2.64 -12.95 9.36
CA LEU A 42 3.46 -13.25 10.53
C LEU A 42 2.66 -13.76 11.74
N GLY A 43 1.35 -13.98 11.58
CA GLY A 43 0.47 -14.48 12.65
C GLY A 43 0.33 -13.53 13.84
N ARG A 44 0.60 -12.22 13.65
CA ARG A 44 0.50 -11.20 14.71
C ARG A 44 -0.94 -10.77 14.96
N VAL A 45 -1.79 -10.91 13.97
CA VAL A 45 -3.23 -10.62 14.01
C VAL A 45 -4.00 -11.65 13.17
N THR A 46 -5.31 -11.69 13.40
CA THR A 46 -6.31 -12.31 12.52
C THR A 46 -7.25 -11.23 12.02
N PRO A 47 -8.07 -11.47 10.98
CA PRO A 47 -9.07 -10.50 10.52
C PRO A 47 -9.99 -10.00 11.65
N GLN A 48 -10.33 -10.87 12.61
CA GLN A 48 -11.24 -10.58 13.73
C GLN A 48 -10.52 -10.04 14.98
N THR A 49 -9.18 -9.91 14.95
CA THR A 49 -8.45 -9.34 16.08
C THR A 49 -8.96 -7.94 16.41
N ILE A 50 -9.27 -7.73 17.67
CA ILE A 50 -9.82 -6.46 18.17
C ILE A 50 -8.72 -5.42 18.33
N ILE A 51 -9.00 -4.22 17.82
CA ILE A 51 -8.16 -3.02 17.90
C ILE A 51 -9.01 -1.89 18.47
N ASP A 52 -8.72 -1.46 19.69
CA ASP A 52 -9.35 -0.28 20.29
C ASP A 52 -8.74 0.98 19.67
N THR A 53 -9.54 1.77 18.98
CA THR A 53 -9.14 3.04 18.35
C THR A 53 -9.65 4.26 19.13
N THR A 54 -10.30 4.06 20.31
CA THR A 54 -10.78 5.17 21.14
C THR A 54 -9.63 6.04 21.65
N PRO A 55 -9.84 7.33 21.75
CA PRO A 55 -10.96 8.18 21.29
C PRO A 55 -10.78 8.72 19.86
N GLY A 56 -10.15 7.96 18.95
CA GLY A 56 -9.77 8.40 17.60
C GLY A 56 -8.44 9.16 17.58
N ARG A 57 -7.65 9.05 18.65
CA ARG A 57 -6.32 9.66 18.79
C ARG A 57 -5.39 8.70 19.50
N TYR A 58 -4.14 8.68 19.05
CA TYR A 58 -3.11 7.84 19.66
C TYR A 58 -1.76 8.54 19.59
N THR A 59 -1.07 8.64 20.73
CA THR A 59 0.23 9.32 20.81
C THR A 59 1.37 8.33 20.78
N VAL A 60 2.30 8.54 19.85
CA VAL A 60 3.54 7.76 19.70
C VAL A 60 4.72 8.72 19.88
N THR A 61 5.52 8.51 20.91
CA THR A 61 6.72 9.33 21.21
C THR A 61 6.50 10.83 21.08
N GLY A 62 5.38 11.33 21.68
CA GLY A 62 5.03 12.75 21.69
C GLY A 62 4.29 13.28 20.45
N SER A 63 4.16 12.49 19.40
CA SER A 63 3.38 12.86 18.20
C SER A 63 2.01 12.18 18.23
N THR A 64 0.95 12.95 17.97
CA THR A 64 -0.42 12.44 17.99
C THR A 64 -0.88 12.08 16.57
N ILE A 65 -1.32 10.83 16.41
CA ILE A 65 -1.97 10.29 15.23
C ILE A 65 -3.47 10.38 15.44
N THR A 66 -4.20 10.80 14.42
CA THR A 66 -5.65 10.99 14.51
C THR A 66 -6.38 10.25 13.40
N ASP A 67 -7.56 9.74 13.74
CA ASP A 67 -8.57 9.31 12.78
C ASP A 67 -9.52 10.47 12.45
N THR A 68 -10.26 10.36 11.38
CA THR A 68 -11.28 11.35 11.01
C THR A 68 -12.46 11.36 11.98
N HIS A 69 -12.70 10.22 12.61
CA HIS A 69 -13.78 10.04 13.62
C HIS A 69 -13.28 9.13 14.75
N ASN A 70 -13.98 9.16 15.89
CA ASN A 70 -13.82 8.11 16.88
C ASN A 70 -14.59 6.87 16.42
N TYR A 71 -13.88 5.88 15.94
CA TYR A 71 -14.48 4.62 15.47
C TYR A 71 -14.71 3.61 16.61
N GLY A 72 -14.27 3.93 17.84
CA GLY A 72 -14.40 3.02 18.96
C GLY A 72 -13.49 1.79 18.81
N VAL A 73 -14.08 0.64 19.04
CA VAL A 73 -13.40 -0.65 18.92
C VAL A 73 -13.68 -1.24 17.53
N LEU A 74 -12.61 -1.56 16.79
CA LEU A 74 -12.68 -2.15 15.44
C LEU A 74 -12.07 -3.56 15.44
N THR A 75 -12.46 -4.38 14.48
CA THR A 75 -11.65 -5.52 14.05
C THR A 75 -10.54 -5.06 13.11
N VAL A 76 -9.56 -5.91 12.80
CA VAL A 76 -8.55 -5.62 11.78
C VAL A 76 -9.22 -5.35 10.41
N GLU A 77 -10.28 -6.09 10.06
CA GLU A 77 -11.11 -5.79 8.86
C GLU A 77 -11.71 -4.38 8.95
N GLY A 78 -12.25 -4.01 10.11
CA GLY A 78 -12.78 -2.68 10.34
C GLY A 78 -11.73 -1.58 10.23
N VAL A 79 -10.47 -1.85 10.60
CA VAL A 79 -9.36 -0.90 10.41
C VAL A 79 -9.17 -0.56 8.94
N ILE A 80 -9.23 -1.55 8.04
CA ILE A 80 -9.15 -1.33 6.59
C ILE A 80 -10.42 -0.67 6.08
N GLN A 81 -11.60 -1.19 6.44
CA GLN A 81 -12.90 -0.66 5.99
C GLN A 81 -13.07 0.83 6.32
N LYS A 82 -12.72 1.23 7.55
CA LYS A 82 -12.82 2.63 8.03
C LYS A 82 -11.56 3.45 7.73
N SER A 83 -10.53 2.82 7.20
CA SER A 83 -9.24 3.48 6.94
C SER A 83 -8.65 4.15 8.19
N SER A 84 -8.73 3.49 9.37
CA SER A 84 -8.23 4.03 10.64
C SER A 84 -6.71 4.15 10.64
N ASN A 85 -6.18 5.34 10.88
CA ASN A 85 -4.75 5.60 11.11
C ASN A 85 -4.31 5.05 12.46
N VAL A 86 -5.13 5.25 13.48
CA VAL A 86 -4.89 4.74 14.84
C VAL A 86 -4.84 3.22 14.81
N GLY A 87 -5.79 2.60 14.12
CA GLY A 87 -5.84 1.14 13.97
C GLY A 87 -4.62 0.60 13.22
N ALA A 88 -4.25 1.17 12.08
CA ALA A 88 -3.07 0.77 11.32
C ALA A 88 -1.78 0.93 12.14
N THR A 89 -1.65 2.02 12.91
CA THR A 89 -0.54 2.24 13.84
C THR A 89 -0.47 1.12 14.90
N LYS A 90 -1.57 0.78 15.54
CA LYS A 90 -1.61 -0.27 16.58
C LYS A 90 -1.33 -1.66 15.99
N VAL A 91 -1.73 -1.93 14.77
CA VAL A 91 -1.33 -3.15 14.04
C VAL A 91 0.17 -3.14 13.76
N SER A 92 0.73 -2.03 13.28
CA SER A 92 2.16 -1.92 12.98
C SER A 92 3.05 -2.09 14.22
N GLN A 93 2.56 -1.71 15.41
CA GLN A 93 3.28 -1.91 16.67
C GLN A 93 3.43 -3.38 17.10
N ARG A 94 2.69 -4.30 16.45
CA ARG A 94 2.87 -5.75 16.62
C ARG A 94 3.96 -6.32 15.70
N LEU A 95 4.55 -5.47 14.88
CA LEU A 95 5.63 -5.78 13.95
C LEU A 95 6.91 -5.05 14.36
N SER A 96 8.04 -5.62 14.05
CA SER A 96 9.30 -4.88 14.07
C SER A 96 9.43 -4.01 12.83
N SER A 97 10.25 -2.95 12.91
CA SER A 97 10.59 -2.12 11.76
C SER A 97 11.22 -2.94 10.63
N GLN A 98 11.99 -3.98 10.97
CA GLN A 98 12.62 -4.88 10.01
C GLN A 98 11.59 -5.72 9.25
N GLU A 99 10.60 -6.28 9.93
CA GLU A 99 9.52 -7.06 9.30
C GLU A 99 8.75 -6.20 8.29
N MET A 100 8.36 -4.97 8.67
CA MET A 100 7.70 -4.04 7.76
C MET A 100 8.58 -3.67 6.56
N TRP A 101 9.85 -3.35 6.82
CA TRP A 101 10.79 -2.98 5.76
C TRP A 101 11.03 -4.14 4.78
N ASN A 102 11.16 -5.35 5.27
CA ASN A 102 11.32 -6.55 4.45
C ASN A 102 10.13 -6.75 3.50
N THR A 103 8.91 -6.57 4.01
CA THR A 103 7.70 -6.66 3.17
C THR A 103 7.64 -5.54 2.14
N PHE A 104 7.91 -4.30 2.53
CA PHE A 104 7.90 -3.16 1.59
C PHE A 104 8.89 -3.37 0.45
N THR A 105 10.09 -3.85 0.76
CA THR A 105 11.12 -4.14 -0.26
C THR A 105 10.78 -5.36 -1.10
N ALA A 106 10.21 -6.42 -0.51
CA ALA A 106 9.73 -7.59 -1.26
C ALA A 106 8.62 -7.22 -2.27
N LEU A 107 7.78 -6.24 -1.93
CA LEU A 107 6.76 -5.67 -2.84
C LEU A 107 7.36 -4.73 -3.90
N GLY A 108 8.66 -4.44 -3.85
CA GLY A 108 9.37 -3.58 -4.80
C GLY A 108 9.34 -2.09 -4.47
N LEU A 109 8.87 -1.70 -3.28
CA LEU A 109 8.90 -0.30 -2.83
C LEU A 109 10.32 0.11 -2.46
N GLY A 110 10.72 1.33 -2.83
CA GLY A 110 12.09 1.82 -2.63
C GLY A 110 13.14 1.17 -3.55
N GLN A 111 12.72 0.39 -4.54
CA GLN A 111 13.58 -0.24 -5.53
C GLN A 111 13.24 0.25 -6.93
N LYS A 112 14.25 0.32 -7.81
CA LYS A 112 14.01 0.67 -9.21
C LYS A 112 13.10 -0.39 -9.84
N PRO A 113 11.95 -0.02 -10.42
CA PRO A 113 11.14 -0.97 -11.16
C PRO A 113 11.96 -1.60 -12.29
N GLN A 114 11.91 -2.92 -12.39
CA GLN A 114 12.59 -3.66 -13.48
C GLN A 114 11.72 -3.62 -14.73
N ILE A 115 11.48 -2.43 -15.24
CA ILE A 115 10.88 -2.19 -16.55
C ILE A 115 11.90 -1.43 -17.38
N GLU A 116 12.04 -1.77 -18.63
CA GLU A 116 12.93 -1.08 -19.58
C GLU A 116 12.31 0.24 -20.04
N PHE A 117 11.89 1.09 -19.08
CA PHE A 117 11.31 2.39 -19.36
C PHE A 117 12.25 3.50 -18.87
N PRO A 118 12.65 4.43 -19.76
CA PRO A 118 13.51 5.56 -19.40
C PRO A 118 12.87 6.43 -18.30
N GLY A 119 13.67 6.82 -17.31
CA GLY A 119 13.23 7.72 -16.25
C GLY A 119 12.39 7.08 -15.13
N ALA A 120 12.25 5.73 -15.12
CA ALA A 120 11.58 5.04 -14.02
C ALA A 120 12.31 5.33 -12.69
N VAL A 121 11.57 5.82 -11.70
CA VAL A 121 12.09 6.26 -10.40
C VAL A 121 12.06 5.14 -9.37
N THR A 122 12.98 5.23 -8.39
CA THR A 122 13.12 4.24 -7.31
C THR A 122 12.10 4.45 -6.19
N GLY A 123 11.61 5.68 -5.99
CA GLY A 123 10.95 6.03 -4.75
C GLY A 123 11.93 6.02 -3.57
N ARG A 124 11.39 5.99 -2.35
CA ARG A 124 12.22 6.01 -1.15
C ARG A 124 11.57 5.21 -0.02
N VAL A 125 12.27 4.17 0.43
CA VAL A 125 12.01 3.50 1.70
C VAL A 125 13.34 3.47 2.45
N ARG A 126 13.44 4.23 3.54
CA ARG A 126 14.68 4.27 4.32
C ARG A 126 14.96 2.91 4.97
N PRO A 127 16.24 2.55 5.20
CA PRO A 127 16.59 1.34 5.95
C PRO A 127 15.94 1.33 7.33
N TRP A 128 15.38 0.20 7.72
CA TRP A 128 14.62 0.01 8.96
C TRP A 128 15.37 0.41 10.23
N LYS A 129 16.70 0.25 10.24
CA LYS A 129 17.58 0.62 11.38
C LYS A 129 17.49 2.10 11.75
N ASN A 130 17.08 2.93 10.83
CA ASN A 130 16.98 4.37 11.00
C ASN A 130 15.55 4.83 11.35
N TRP A 131 14.61 3.90 11.56
CA TRP A 131 13.22 4.28 11.87
C TRP A 131 13.06 4.53 13.37
N ARG A 132 12.54 5.71 13.69
CA ARG A 132 12.02 6.01 15.01
C ARG A 132 10.61 5.41 15.15
N PRO A 133 10.11 5.17 16.37
CA PRO A 133 8.77 4.60 16.55
C PRO A 133 7.66 5.37 15.83
N ILE A 134 7.74 6.70 15.80
CA ILE A 134 6.76 7.52 15.05
C ILE A 134 6.86 7.32 13.55
N GLU A 135 8.04 7.06 13.00
CA GLU A 135 8.22 6.82 11.58
C GLU A 135 7.67 5.46 11.15
N GLN A 136 7.84 4.42 11.98
CA GLN A 136 7.16 3.14 11.77
C GLN A 136 5.64 3.32 11.78
N ALA A 137 5.13 4.09 12.74
CA ALA A 137 3.71 4.40 12.83
C ALA A 137 3.20 5.10 11.56
N THR A 138 3.87 6.18 11.10
CA THR A 138 3.43 6.92 9.91
C THR A 138 3.54 6.10 8.63
N MET A 139 4.59 5.28 8.48
CA MET A 139 4.75 4.38 7.33
C MET A 139 3.66 3.33 7.26
N SER A 140 3.05 2.93 8.39
CA SER A 140 1.95 1.96 8.41
C SER A 140 0.71 2.41 7.63
N TYR A 141 0.53 3.73 7.49
CA TYR A 141 -0.54 4.34 6.72
C TYR A 141 -0.02 5.27 5.61
N GLY A 142 1.23 5.04 5.17
CA GLY A 142 1.79 5.51 3.92
C GLY A 142 2.42 6.89 3.91
N TYR A 143 2.88 7.40 5.07
CA TYR A 143 3.68 8.63 5.17
C TYR A 143 5.12 8.33 5.57
N GLY A 144 6.06 9.16 5.12
CA GLY A 144 7.49 8.98 5.38
C GLY A 144 8.20 8.01 4.41
N LEU A 145 7.49 7.52 3.42
CA LEU A 145 8.01 6.79 2.27
C LEU A 145 7.46 7.40 0.97
N SER A 146 8.11 7.16 -0.15
CA SER A 146 7.57 7.58 -1.45
C SER A 146 7.70 6.46 -2.48
N ALA A 147 6.72 6.40 -3.38
CA ALA A 147 6.67 5.43 -4.47
C ALA A 147 6.04 6.05 -5.71
N SER A 148 6.32 5.50 -6.88
CA SER A 148 5.59 5.83 -8.10
C SER A 148 4.27 5.08 -8.16
N LEU A 149 3.33 5.59 -8.98
CA LEU A 149 2.05 4.92 -9.21
C LEU A 149 2.25 3.49 -9.72
N LEU A 150 3.24 3.27 -10.59
CA LEU A 150 3.59 1.93 -11.08
C LEU A 150 4.03 1.00 -9.95
N GLN A 151 4.85 1.49 -9.01
CA GLN A 151 5.30 0.66 -7.88
C GLN A 151 4.12 0.27 -6.98
N ILE A 152 3.20 1.20 -6.70
CA ILE A 152 1.99 0.91 -5.93
C ILE A 152 1.11 -0.09 -6.67
N ALA A 153 0.81 0.14 -7.96
CA ALA A 153 -0.01 -0.78 -8.75
C ALA A 153 0.61 -2.19 -8.80
N ARG A 154 1.93 -2.28 -9.01
CA ARG A 154 2.64 -3.55 -8.99
C ARG A 154 2.57 -4.25 -7.64
N SER A 155 2.75 -3.52 -6.54
CA SER A 155 2.65 -4.11 -5.19
C SER A 155 1.28 -4.72 -4.92
N TYR A 156 0.22 -4.14 -5.46
CA TYR A 156 -1.15 -4.62 -5.33
C TYR A 156 -1.45 -5.89 -6.15
N THR A 157 -0.60 -6.25 -7.11
CA THR A 157 -0.74 -7.54 -7.79
C THR A 157 -0.67 -8.70 -6.80
N ALA A 158 0.04 -8.55 -5.68
CA ALA A 158 0.05 -9.55 -4.62
C ALA A 158 -1.34 -9.86 -4.06
N PHE A 159 -2.22 -8.85 -3.96
CA PHE A 159 -3.60 -9.03 -3.50
C PHE A 159 -4.53 -9.48 -4.63
N ALA A 160 -4.27 -9.08 -5.87
CA ALA A 160 -5.05 -9.50 -7.04
C ALA A 160 -4.81 -10.97 -7.41
N HIS A 161 -3.65 -11.49 -7.06
CA HIS A 161 -3.24 -12.88 -7.26
C HIS A 161 -3.24 -13.66 -5.94
N ASP A 162 -2.41 -14.67 -5.89
CA ASP A 162 -2.25 -15.63 -4.81
C ASP A 162 -1.21 -15.21 -3.75
N GLY A 163 -0.92 -13.92 -3.62
CA GLY A 163 0.12 -13.37 -2.76
C GLY A 163 1.43 -13.10 -3.48
N SER A 164 1.46 -13.29 -4.80
CA SER A 164 2.66 -13.07 -5.62
C SER A 164 2.65 -11.71 -6.30
N VAL A 165 3.78 -10.99 -6.21
CA VAL A 165 4.02 -9.76 -6.96
C VAL A 165 4.40 -10.11 -8.40
N ILE A 166 3.62 -9.63 -9.34
CA ILE A 166 3.84 -9.90 -10.76
C ILE A 166 4.79 -8.86 -11.35
N PRO A 167 5.82 -9.27 -12.11
CA PRO A 167 6.68 -8.34 -12.82
C PRO A 167 5.88 -7.50 -13.82
N ALA A 168 6.16 -6.19 -13.86
CA ALA A 168 5.60 -5.33 -14.89
C ALA A 168 6.43 -5.44 -16.18
N THR A 169 5.75 -5.44 -17.32
CA THR A 169 6.39 -5.39 -18.65
C THR A 169 5.68 -4.39 -19.55
N ILE A 170 6.41 -3.74 -20.43
CA ILE A 170 5.87 -2.89 -21.50
C ILE A 170 5.67 -3.66 -22.80
N LEU A 171 6.26 -4.87 -22.89
CA LEU A 171 6.11 -5.74 -24.04
C LEU A 171 4.98 -6.73 -23.79
N LYS A 172 4.16 -6.94 -24.80
CA LYS A 172 3.13 -7.99 -24.77
C LYS A 172 3.83 -9.35 -24.77
N SER A 173 3.65 -10.14 -23.72
CA SER A 173 4.14 -11.51 -23.63
C SER A 173 2.97 -12.48 -23.78
N PRO A 174 3.13 -13.59 -24.51
CA PRO A 174 2.13 -14.65 -24.57
C PRO A 174 2.00 -15.41 -23.25
N GLU A 175 3.05 -15.40 -22.42
CA GLU A 175 3.08 -16.05 -21.11
C GLU A 175 3.08 -15.02 -19.99
N SER A 176 2.31 -15.31 -18.95
CA SER A 176 2.36 -14.52 -17.71
C SER A 176 3.70 -14.78 -17.03
N ALA A 177 4.44 -13.71 -16.73
CA ALA A 177 5.69 -13.85 -15.99
C ALA A 177 5.43 -14.42 -14.60
N ALA A 178 6.28 -15.34 -14.14
CA ALA A 178 6.20 -15.89 -12.79
C ALA A 178 6.37 -14.79 -11.75
N GLY A 179 5.42 -14.71 -10.82
CA GLY A 179 5.46 -13.76 -9.71
C GLY A 179 6.40 -14.22 -8.60
N THR A 180 6.83 -13.27 -7.78
CA THR A 180 7.54 -13.55 -6.52
C THR A 180 6.53 -13.54 -5.37
N ARG A 181 6.42 -14.66 -4.65
CA ARG A 181 5.51 -14.78 -3.52
C ARG A 181 5.98 -13.94 -2.34
N VAL A 182 5.08 -13.11 -1.84
CA VAL A 182 5.30 -12.26 -0.66
C VAL A 182 4.36 -12.65 0.48
N PHE A 183 3.12 -13.04 0.14
CA PHE A 183 2.11 -13.48 1.09
C PHE A 183 1.57 -14.86 0.71
N SER A 184 0.99 -15.56 1.67
CA SER A 184 0.21 -16.76 1.40
C SER A 184 -1.06 -16.40 0.60
N ALA A 185 -1.55 -17.35 -0.19
CA ALA A 185 -2.79 -17.17 -0.95
C ALA A 185 -3.99 -16.86 -0.04
N ALA A 186 -4.02 -17.49 1.15
CA ALA A 186 -5.06 -17.26 2.15
C ALA A 186 -5.06 -15.82 2.64
N ASN A 187 -3.90 -15.29 3.06
CA ASN A 187 -3.79 -13.91 3.55
C ASN A 187 -4.04 -12.89 2.44
N ALA A 188 -3.62 -13.15 1.21
CA ALA A 188 -3.95 -12.31 0.07
C ALA A 188 -5.47 -12.24 -0.18
N ALA A 189 -6.17 -13.37 -0.04
CA ALA A 189 -7.63 -13.44 -0.15
C ALA A 189 -8.33 -12.65 0.98
N GLU A 190 -7.85 -12.78 2.22
CA GLU A 190 -8.38 -12.01 3.36
C GLU A 190 -8.23 -10.50 3.13
N VAL A 191 -7.06 -10.03 2.70
CA VAL A 191 -6.84 -8.60 2.42
C VAL A 191 -7.72 -8.13 1.24
N ARG A 192 -7.89 -8.95 0.21
CA ARG A 192 -8.81 -8.65 -0.90
C ARG A 192 -10.25 -8.50 -0.42
N HIS A 193 -10.70 -9.36 0.50
CA HIS A 193 -12.01 -9.22 1.14
C HIS A 193 -12.12 -7.91 1.93
N MET A 194 -11.09 -7.54 2.70
CA MET A 194 -11.07 -6.27 3.43
C MET A 194 -11.14 -5.05 2.48
N LEU A 195 -10.46 -5.11 1.34
CA LEU A 195 -10.53 -4.07 0.31
C LEU A 195 -11.93 -3.98 -0.31
N TRP A 196 -12.58 -5.13 -0.50
CA TRP A 196 -13.98 -5.15 -0.94
C TRP A 196 -14.91 -4.49 0.09
N LEU A 197 -14.73 -4.76 1.37
CA LEU A 197 -15.47 -4.09 2.45
C LEU A 197 -15.22 -2.58 2.46
N ALA A 198 -13.99 -2.13 2.17
CA ALA A 198 -13.65 -0.71 2.11
C ALA A 198 -14.34 0.00 0.92
N ALA A 199 -14.58 -0.70 -0.18
CA ALA A 199 -15.34 -0.20 -1.33
C ALA A 199 -16.85 -0.35 -1.15
N GLY A 200 -17.31 -1.18 -0.20
CA GLY A 200 -18.71 -1.48 0.08
C GLY A 200 -19.40 -0.47 1.00
N PRO A 201 -20.66 -0.75 1.35
CA PRO A 201 -21.42 0.07 2.29
C PRO A 201 -20.70 0.24 3.62
N GLY A 202 -20.62 1.48 4.10
CA GLY A 202 -19.90 1.83 5.33
C GLY A 202 -18.38 1.89 5.20
N GLY A 203 -17.82 1.58 4.03
CA GLY A 203 -16.41 1.79 3.70
C GLY A 203 -16.13 3.22 3.23
N THR A 204 -14.84 3.56 3.09
CA THR A 204 -14.38 4.89 2.68
C THR A 204 -14.29 5.03 1.15
N GLY A 205 -14.34 3.93 0.42
CA GLY A 205 -14.16 3.87 -1.04
C GLY A 205 -15.45 3.59 -1.83
N GLN A 206 -16.63 3.91 -1.30
CA GLN A 206 -17.92 3.59 -1.94
C GLN A 206 -18.05 4.11 -3.38
N LEU A 207 -17.45 5.27 -3.68
CA LEU A 207 -17.48 5.85 -5.04
C LEU A 207 -16.60 5.08 -6.04
N ALA A 208 -15.77 4.15 -5.57
CA ALA A 208 -14.93 3.30 -6.42
C ALA A 208 -15.60 1.98 -6.83
N GLN A 209 -16.83 1.75 -6.40
CA GLN A 209 -17.59 0.56 -6.83
C GLN A 209 -17.83 0.60 -8.34
N THR A 210 -17.49 -0.49 -9.00
CA THR A 210 -17.80 -0.74 -10.40
C THR A 210 -18.94 -1.75 -10.51
N VAL A 211 -19.77 -1.62 -11.52
CA VAL A 211 -20.79 -2.63 -11.85
C VAL A 211 -20.06 -3.82 -12.47
N GLY A 212 -20.13 -5.00 -11.83
CA GLY A 212 -19.53 -6.24 -12.32
C GLY A 212 -19.17 -7.18 -11.20
#